data_a9e231d19d980d57fd9967c0e4af59d5
#
_entry.id   a9e231d19d980d57fd9967c0e4af59d5
#
_cell.length_a   1.000
_cell.length_b   1.000
_cell.length_c   1.000
_cell.angle_alpha   90.00
_cell.angle_beta   90.00
_cell.angle_gamma   90.00
#
_symmetry.space_group_name_H-M   'P 1'
#
loop_
_entity.id
_entity.type
_entity.pdbx_description
1 polymer ?
#
loop_
_entity_poly.entity_id
_entity_poly.type
_entity_poly.pdbx_seq_one_letter_code
_entity_poly.pdbx_strand_id
1 'polypeptide(L)'
;IRQKYNLNFGVMVQPQQSKYIQDYQGVHVDTVRNVVNVSPTLDFRYRFSKMSNLRINYRGTTSQPSISQLLDITDNSDPLNISKGNPGLKPSFTQNFRLFYNNFVQKHNKGVMTFINFSTTNNSISNKVTYDEKTGGRITRPENINGNWNVMGAFMFNCSIDSAGVWNLNTDTNLGYNNYVSYLSLDKQSDSQKNTTRSTTWRERLSFSYRNNWLELSLDGTLNYNHAKNKLQPNSNLDTWQFSYGPSMTLTAPWGTSLNSSLSISSRRG
;
A
#
# COMPACT_ATOMS: atom_id res chain seq x y z
N ILE A 1 33.93 18.83 -10.54
CA ILE A 1 32.62 18.71 -11.23
C ILE A 1 31.75 17.85 -10.32
N ARG A 2 30.74 18.45 -9.63
CA ARG A 2 29.79 17.66 -8.83
C ARG A 2 28.86 16.92 -9.79
N GLN A 3 28.86 15.60 -9.71
CA GLN A 3 27.87 14.78 -10.44
C GLN A 3 26.46 15.20 -10.04
N LYS A 4 25.66 15.63 -11.02
CA LYS A 4 24.26 16.02 -10.79
C LYS A 4 23.31 14.82 -10.82
N TYR A 5 23.73 13.72 -11.41
CA TYR A 5 22.92 12.50 -11.53
C TYR A 5 23.73 11.27 -11.17
N ASN A 6 23.03 10.26 -10.72
CA ASN A 6 23.56 8.91 -10.49
C ASN A 6 22.50 7.92 -10.97
N LEU A 7 22.92 6.97 -11.81
CA LEU A 7 22.06 5.90 -12.30
C LEU A 7 22.72 4.57 -11.97
N ASN A 8 22.04 3.74 -11.19
CA ASN A 8 22.45 2.37 -10.89
C ASN A 8 21.40 1.42 -11.46
N PHE A 9 21.84 0.45 -12.19
CA PHE A 9 21.03 -0.63 -12.72
C PHE A 9 21.62 -1.95 -12.25
N GLY A 10 20.76 -2.87 -11.82
CA GLY A 10 21.18 -4.17 -11.36
C GLY A 10 20.14 -5.25 -11.63
N VAL A 11 20.61 -6.48 -11.75
CA VAL A 11 19.75 -7.67 -11.80
C VAL A 11 20.31 -8.65 -10.79
N MET A 12 19.48 -9.00 -9.81
CA MET A 12 19.80 -10.04 -8.85
C MET A 12 19.20 -11.36 -9.34
N VAL A 13 20.04 -12.38 -9.43
CA VAL A 13 19.65 -13.74 -9.78
C VAL A 13 19.84 -14.60 -8.53
N GLN A 14 18.75 -15.16 -8.03
CA GLN A 14 18.75 -15.95 -6.80
C GLN A 14 18.26 -17.37 -7.08
N PRO A 15 19.18 -18.36 -7.15
CA PRO A 15 18.80 -19.75 -7.14
C PRO A 15 18.15 -20.13 -5.81
N GLN A 16 17.04 -20.84 -5.86
CA GLN A 16 16.32 -21.33 -4.69
C GLN A 16 16.07 -22.82 -4.84
N GLN A 17 16.44 -23.57 -3.82
CA GLN A 17 16.10 -24.99 -3.69
C GLN A 17 15.10 -25.15 -2.55
N SER A 18 14.01 -25.84 -2.80
CA SER A 18 13.01 -26.17 -1.80
C SER A 18 12.81 -27.67 -1.77
N LYS A 19 12.87 -28.27 -0.59
CA LYS A 19 12.55 -29.67 -0.36
C LYS A 19 11.24 -29.78 0.40
N TYR A 20 10.37 -30.68 -0.04
CA TYR A 20 9.09 -30.95 0.58
C TYR A 20 8.96 -32.44 0.81
N ILE A 21 8.74 -32.81 2.07
CA ILE A 21 8.51 -34.19 2.49
C ILE A 21 7.18 -34.18 3.25
N GLN A 22 6.26 -35.03 2.84
CA GLN A 22 4.97 -35.19 3.50
C GLN A 22 4.50 -36.65 3.38
N ASP A 23 4.04 -37.19 4.51
CA ASP A 23 3.28 -38.42 4.56
C ASP A 23 1.82 -38.09 4.89
N TYR A 24 0.92 -38.40 3.98
CA TYR A 24 -0.49 -38.08 4.14
C TYR A 24 -1.35 -39.21 3.55
N GLN A 25 -2.23 -39.79 4.35
CA GLN A 25 -3.16 -40.86 3.94
C GLN A 25 -2.48 -42.03 3.16
N GLY A 26 -1.26 -42.39 3.54
CA GLY A 26 -0.50 -43.44 2.87
C GLY A 26 0.24 -43.02 1.59
N VAL A 27 0.16 -41.75 1.23
CA VAL A 27 0.93 -41.15 0.13
C VAL A 27 2.18 -40.51 0.71
N HIS A 28 3.34 -41.01 0.34
CA HIS A 28 4.63 -40.42 0.67
C HIS A 28 5.06 -39.50 -0.48
N VAL A 29 5.32 -38.23 -0.18
CA VAL A 29 5.83 -37.24 -1.14
C VAL A 29 7.20 -36.79 -0.65
N ASP A 30 8.22 -37.01 -1.46
CA ASP A 30 9.57 -36.43 -1.30
C ASP A 30 9.91 -35.74 -2.61
N THR A 31 9.87 -34.41 -2.61
CA THR A 31 10.07 -33.63 -3.82
C THR A 31 11.05 -32.50 -3.57
N VAL A 32 11.99 -32.34 -4.49
CA VAL A 32 12.94 -31.21 -4.53
C VAL A 32 12.63 -30.34 -5.73
N ARG A 33 12.49 -29.03 -5.48
CA ARG A 33 12.26 -28.04 -6.52
C ARG A 33 13.41 -27.05 -6.55
N ASN A 34 14.01 -26.91 -7.72
CA ASN A 34 15.02 -25.89 -8.00
C ASN A 34 14.42 -24.83 -8.90
N VAL A 35 14.51 -23.57 -8.50
CA VAL A 35 14.00 -22.43 -9.24
C VAL A 35 15.02 -21.30 -9.22
N VAL A 36 14.93 -20.41 -10.18
CA VAL A 36 15.75 -19.20 -10.24
C VAL A 36 14.82 -17.99 -10.19
N ASN A 37 15.01 -17.15 -9.18
CA ASN A 37 14.29 -15.89 -9.05
C ASN A 37 15.12 -14.77 -9.63
N VAL A 38 14.50 -13.91 -10.43
CA VAL A 38 15.14 -12.75 -11.04
C VAL A 38 14.52 -11.49 -10.47
N SER A 39 15.35 -10.57 -9.99
CA SER A 39 14.95 -9.30 -9.39
C SER A 39 15.71 -8.16 -10.03
N PRO A 40 15.12 -7.48 -11.05
CA PRO A 40 15.72 -6.28 -11.63
C PRO A 40 15.54 -5.10 -10.66
N THR A 41 16.57 -4.23 -10.63
CA THR A 41 16.57 -3.01 -9.83
C THR A 41 17.08 -1.84 -10.64
N LEU A 42 16.53 -0.66 -10.41
CA LEU A 42 17.01 0.59 -10.98
C LEU A 42 16.91 1.67 -9.89
N ASP A 43 17.99 2.40 -9.69
CA ASP A 43 18.05 3.55 -8.80
C ASP A 43 18.57 4.75 -9.59
N PHE A 44 17.75 5.77 -9.75
CA PHE A 44 18.07 7.02 -10.39
C PHE A 44 17.98 8.15 -9.38
N ARG A 45 19.03 8.96 -9.30
CA ARG A 45 19.09 10.16 -8.47
C ARG A 45 19.50 11.35 -9.30
N TYR A 46 18.78 12.42 -9.14
CA TYR A 46 19.10 13.70 -9.75
C TYR A 46 19.10 14.81 -8.70
N ARG A 47 20.18 15.58 -8.68
CA ARG A 47 20.34 16.70 -7.76
C ARG A 47 20.23 18.01 -8.54
N PHE A 48 19.10 18.71 -8.38
CA PHE A 48 18.88 20.02 -8.95
C PHE A 48 19.74 21.08 -8.25
N SER A 49 19.78 21.02 -6.91
CA SER A 49 20.57 21.92 -6.06
C SER A 49 21.01 21.19 -4.79
N LYS A 50 21.66 21.90 -3.84
CA LYS A 50 22.01 21.31 -2.55
C LYS A 50 20.77 20.89 -1.73
N MET A 51 19.63 21.53 -1.98
CA MET A 51 18.38 21.35 -1.23
C MET A 51 17.23 20.85 -2.12
N SER A 52 17.53 20.41 -3.34
CA SER A 52 16.52 19.89 -4.27
C SER A 52 17.00 18.62 -4.92
N ASN A 53 16.30 17.52 -4.69
CA ASN A 53 16.67 16.18 -5.12
C ASN A 53 15.45 15.43 -5.64
N LEU A 54 15.68 14.63 -6.68
CA LEU A 54 14.75 13.64 -7.21
C LEU A 54 15.40 12.26 -7.10
N ARG A 55 14.66 11.30 -6.59
CA ARG A 55 15.03 9.89 -6.58
C ARG A 55 13.91 9.05 -7.16
N ILE A 56 14.26 8.20 -8.13
CA ILE A 56 13.36 7.21 -8.70
C ILE A 56 13.98 5.84 -8.45
N ASN A 57 13.21 4.94 -7.89
CA ASN A 57 13.63 3.58 -7.58
C ASN A 57 12.62 2.59 -8.17
N TYR A 58 13.10 1.60 -8.87
CA TYR A 58 12.33 0.47 -9.38
C TYR A 58 12.89 -0.83 -8.85
N ARG A 59 12.02 -1.73 -8.44
CA ARG A 59 12.38 -3.09 -8.04
C ARG A 59 11.33 -4.09 -8.50
N GLY A 60 11.76 -5.10 -9.25
CA GLY A 60 10.98 -6.29 -9.55
C GLY A 60 11.32 -7.41 -8.57
N THR A 61 10.32 -8.16 -8.12
CA THR A 61 10.50 -9.29 -7.20
C THR A 61 9.65 -10.46 -7.66
N THR A 62 10.27 -11.62 -7.82
CA THR A 62 9.59 -12.88 -8.12
C THR A 62 9.30 -13.63 -6.84
N SER A 63 8.06 -14.09 -6.67
CA SER A 63 7.65 -14.95 -5.56
C SER A 63 7.15 -16.28 -6.11
N GLN A 64 7.77 -17.37 -5.68
CA GLN A 64 7.41 -18.72 -6.12
C GLN A 64 6.22 -19.25 -5.31
N PRO A 65 5.30 -20.00 -5.94
CA PRO A 65 4.30 -20.78 -5.21
C PRO A 65 5.00 -21.76 -4.27
N SER A 66 4.38 -22.05 -3.14
CA SER A 66 4.87 -23.11 -2.26
C SER A 66 4.76 -24.50 -2.94
N ILE A 67 5.60 -25.45 -2.53
CA ILE A 67 5.52 -26.82 -3.07
C ILE A 67 4.15 -27.43 -2.77
N SER A 68 3.60 -27.20 -1.59
CA SER A 68 2.26 -27.68 -1.21
C SER A 68 1.15 -27.17 -2.11
N GLN A 69 1.28 -25.96 -2.64
CA GLN A 69 0.32 -25.40 -3.62
C GLN A 69 0.48 -26.01 -5.02
N LEU A 70 1.67 -26.50 -5.36
CA LEU A 70 1.97 -27.08 -6.68
C LEU A 70 1.69 -28.57 -6.76
N LEU A 71 1.73 -29.29 -5.65
CA LEU A 71 1.49 -30.73 -5.64
C LEU A 71 0.02 -31.01 -5.87
N ASP A 72 -0.27 -31.92 -6.80
CA ASP A 72 -1.63 -32.42 -7.07
C ASP A 72 -2.08 -33.42 -6.01
N ILE A 73 -1.96 -33.01 -4.74
CA ILE A 73 -2.44 -33.79 -3.61
C ILE A 73 -3.85 -33.31 -3.29
N THR A 74 -4.76 -34.25 -3.18
CA THR A 74 -6.14 -33.98 -2.79
C THR A 74 -6.31 -34.33 -1.31
N ASP A 75 -6.63 -33.33 -0.50
CA ASP A 75 -7.09 -33.53 0.87
C ASP A 75 -8.60 -33.66 0.86
N ASN A 76 -9.07 -34.87 1.09
CA ASN A 76 -10.47 -35.27 1.18
C ASN A 76 -10.86 -35.76 2.58
N SER A 77 -10.14 -35.36 3.60
CA SER A 77 -10.46 -35.67 5.00
C SER A 77 -11.85 -35.19 5.40
N ASP A 78 -12.29 -34.08 4.82
CA ASP A 78 -13.67 -33.62 4.83
C ASP A 78 -14.26 -33.69 3.39
N PRO A 79 -15.14 -34.64 3.10
CA PRO A 79 -15.69 -34.82 1.75
C PRO A 79 -16.50 -33.62 1.23
N LEU A 80 -16.96 -32.74 2.12
CA LEU A 80 -17.68 -31.51 1.77
C LEU A 80 -16.76 -30.32 1.52
N ASN A 81 -15.50 -30.39 1.97
CA ASN A 81 -14.51 -29.32 1.82
C ASN A 81 -13.16 -29.90 1.38
N ILE A 82 -13.06 -30.21 0.11
CA ILE A 82 -11.87 -30.80 -0.49
C ILE A 82 -10.87 -29.71 -0.82
N SER A 83 -9.61 -29.91 -0.48
CA SER A 83 -8.50 -29.03 -0.86
C SER A 83 -7.59 -29.72 -1.87
N LYS A 84 -7.19 -29.02 -2.91
CA LYS A 84 -6.40 -29.55 -4.01
C LYS A 84 -5.29 -28.59 -4.42
N GLY A 85 -4.10 -29.11 -4.70
CA GLY A 85 -3.00 -28.31 -5.26
C GLY A 85 -3.18 -28.03 -6.76
N ASN A 86 -2.31 -27.15 -7.29
CA ASN A 86 -2.32 -26.77 -8.70
C ASN A 86 -0.90 -26.77 -9.29
N PRO A 87 -0.49 -27.83 -9.98
CA PRO A 87 0.81 -27.87 -10.65
C PRO A 87 1.02 -26.79 -11.73
N GLY A 88 -0.08 -26.22 -12.25
CA GLY A 88 -0.04 -25.18 -13.26
C GLY A 88 0.18 -23.77 -12.76
N LEU A 89 0.41 -23.57 -11.45
CA LEU A 89 0.68 -22.26 -10.89
C LEU A 89 1.96 -21.64 -11.44
N LYS A 90 1.84 -20.39 -11.84
CA LYS A 90 2.98 -19.56 -12.26
C LYS A 90 3.48 -18.74 -11.06
N PRO A 91 4.78 -18.44 -11.01
CA PRO A 91 5.32 -17.48 -10.04
C PRO A 91 4.64 -16.12 -10.17
N SER A 92 4.42 -15.46 -9.05
CA SER A 92 3.98 -14.07 -9.04
C SER A 92 5.17 -13.13 -9.20
N PHE A 93 4.97 -12.04 -9.94
CA PHE A 93 5.97 -11.01 -10.15
C PHE A 93 5.42 -9.65 -9.72
N THR A 94 6.06 -9.04 -8.73
CA THR A 94 5.66 -7.74 -8.20
C THR A 94 6.65 -6.68 -8.66
N GLN A 95 6.14 -5.60 -9.22
CA GLN A 95 6.91 -4.43 -9.65
C GLN A 95 6.56 -3.27 -8.72
N ASN A 96 7.60 -2.67 -8.13
CA ASN A 96 7.49 -1.50 -7.27
C ASN A 96 8.23 -0.33 -7.88
N PHE A 97 7.52 0.78 -8.07
CA PHE A 97 8.06 2.05 -8.51
C PHE A 97 7.92 3.05 -7.38
N ARG A 98 9.01 3.69 -7.00
CA ARG A 98 9.04 4.71 -5.97
C ARG A 98 9.66 5.97 -6.52
N LEU A 99 8.98 7.08 -6.30
CA LEU A 99 9.46 8.42 -6.62
C LEU A 99 9.51 9.22 -5.33
N PHE A 100 10.63 9.86 -5.10
CA PHE A 100 10.81 10.82 -4.02
C PHE A 100 11.37 12.11 -4.59
N TYR A 101 10.69 13.21 -4.30
CA TYR A 101 11.13 14.55 -4.67
C TYR A 101 11.09 15.45 -3.43
N ASN A 102 12.16 16.20 -3.23
CA ASN A 102 12.17 17.26 -2.24
C ASN A 102 12.79 18.53 -2.83
N ASN A 103 12.25 19.65 -2.41
CA ASN A 103 12.78 20.96 -2.71
C ASN A 103 12.60 21.88 -1.50
N PHE A 104 13.65 22.58 -1.13
CA PHE A 104 13.61 23.56 -0.07
C PHE A 104 14.21 24.88 -0.52
N VAL A 105 13.47 25.98 -0.32
CA VAL A 105 13.86 27.34 -0.66
C VAL A 105 14.00 28.11 0.65
N GLN A 106 15.23 28.40 1.05
CA GLN A 106 15.56 28.99 2.33
C GLN A 106 14.98 30.40 2.52
N LYS A 107 14.92 31.21 1.46
CA LYS A 107 14.47 32.61 1.53
C LYS A 107 13.06 32.80 2.11
N HIS A 108 12.16 31.84 1.91
CA HIS A 108 10.77 31.88 2.39
C HIS A 108 10.40 30.68 3.23
N ASN A 109 11.42 29.93 3.68
CA ASN A 109 11.21 28.72 4.44
C ASN A 109 10.22 27.74 3.75
N LYS A 110 10.26 27.72 2.40
CA LYS A 110 9.37 26.90 1.58
C LYS A 110 9.95 25.52 1.40
N GLY A 111 9.20 24.52 1.79
CA GLY A 111 9.54 23.12 1.57
C GLY A 111 8.44 22.40 0.80
N VAL A 112 8.84 21.58 -0.16
CA VAL A 112 7.98 20.63 -0.86
C VAL A 112 8.61 19.27 -0.75
N MET A 113 7.83 18.28 -0.34
CA MET A 113 8.22 16.88 -0.32
C MET A 113 7.11 16.07 -0.98
N THR A 114 7.48 15.26 -1.96
CA THR A 114 6.54 14.39 -2.67
C THR A 114 7.06 12.96 -2.64
N PHE A 115 6.20 12.04 -2.29
CA PHE A 115 6.46 10.62 -2.33
C PHE A 115 5.35 9.91 -3.09
N ILE A 116 5.70 9.12 -4.10
CA ILE A 116 4.77 8.30 -4.87
C ILE A 116 5.28 6.88 -4.86
N ASN A 117 4.41 5.94 -4.54
CA ASN A 117 4.68 4.51 -4.63
C ASN A 117 3.59 3.86 -5.49
N PHE A 118 4.00 3.18 -6.54
CA PHE A 118 3.15 2.37 -7.39
C PHE A 118 3.61 0.91 -7.33
N SER A 119 2.68 0.00 -7.10
CA SER A 119 2.95 -1.43 -7.05
C SER A 119 1.94 -2.18 -7.91
N THR A 120 2.42 -3.13 -8.71
CA THR A 120 1.58 -4.03 -9.49
C THR A 120 2.09 -5.45 -9.37
N THR A 121 1.18 -6.43 -9.26
CA THR A 121 1.53 -7.84 -9.14
C THR A 121 0.86 -8.63 -10.25
N ASN A 122 1.66 -9.28 -11.07
CA ASN A 122 1.22 -10.22 -12.07
C ASN A 122 1.19 -11.64 -11.48
N ASN A 123 0.23 -12.44 -11.91
CA ASN A 123 0.06 -13.83 -11.48
C ASN A 123 -0.05 -13.98 -9.95
N SER A 124 -0.76 -13.09 -9.27
CA SER A 124 -1.11 -13.28 -7.86
C SER A 124 -1.81 -14.62 -7.66
N ILE A 125 -1.63 -15.24 -6.51
CA ILE A 125 -2.25 -16.53 -6.18
C ILE A 125 -3.46 -16.25 -5.30
N SER A 126 -4.61 -16.77 -5.71
CA SER A 126 -5.88 -16.70 -4.97
C SER A 126 -6.56 -18.06 -4.98
N ASN A 127 -7.18 -18.42 -3.87
CA ASN A 127 -7.94 -19.66 -3.79
C ASN A 127 -9.26 -19.53 -4.54
N LYS A 128 -9.48 -20.45 -5.47
CA LYS A 128 -10.73 -20.57 -6.23
C LYS A 128 -11.50 -21.77 -5.71
N VAL A 129 -12.78 -21.56 -5.47
CA VAL A 129 -13.70 -22.61 -5.01
C VAL A 129 -14.60 -23.01 -6.17
N THR A 130 -14.70 -24.32 -6.40
CA THR A 130 -15.67 -24.93 -7.32
C THR A 130 -16.67 -25.75 -6.50
N TYR A 131 -17.95 -25.56 -6.75
CA TYR A 131 -19.02 -26.28 -6.09
C TYR A 131 -19.45 -27.49 -6.95
N ASP A 132 -19.57 -28.65 -6.32
CA ASP A 132 -20.07 -29.86 -6.96
C ASP A 132 -21.54 -30.09 -6.55
N GLU A 133 -22.46 -29.86 -7.46
CA GLU A 133 -23.88 -30.00 -7.22
C GLU A 133 -24.31 -31.44 -6.89
N LYS A 134 -23.55 -32.46 -7.35
CA LYS A 134 -23.88 -33.87 -7.14
C LYS A 134 -23.56 -34.33 -5.73
N THR A 135 -22.45 -33.87 -5.19
CA THR A 135 -21.98 -34.26 -3.86
C THR A 135 -22.28 -33.23 -2.79
N GLY A 136 -22.62 -32.00 -3.17
CA GLY A 136 -22.72 -30.85 -2.28
C GLY A 136 -21.37 -30.38 -1.74
N GLY A 137 -20.28 -30.94 -2.24
CA GLY A 137 -18.92 -30.64 -1.82
C GLY A 137 -18.35 -29.39 -2.50
N ARG A 138 -17.35 -28.81 -1.86
CA ARG A 138 -16.59 -27.67 -2.37
C ARG A 138 -15.13 -28.09 -2.57
N ILE A 139 -14.57 -27.75 -3.73
CA ILE A 139 -13.19 -28.00 -4.07
C ILE A 139 -12.47 -26.66 -4.09
N THR A 140 -11.51 -26.46 -3.18
CA THR A 140 -10.66 -25.29 -3.11
C THR A 140 -9.32 -25.55 -3.76
N ARG A 141 -8.95 -24.73 -4.74
CA ARG A 141 -7.69 -24.84 -5.48
C ARG A 141 -7.04 -23.47 -5.65
N PRO A 142 -5.72 -23.31 -5.44
CA PRO A 142 -5.03 -22.08 -5.73
C PRO A 142 -4.92 -21.87 -7.24
N GLU A 143 -5.23 -20.66 -7.71
CA GLU A 143 -5.10 -20.24 -9.11
C GLU A 143 -4.46 -18.86 -9.22
N ASN A 144 -3.81 -18.61 -10.35
CA ASN A 144 -3.27 -17.30 -10.65
C ASN A 144 -4.38 -16.32 -11.04
N ILE A 145 -4.24 -15.08 -10.61
CA ILE A 145 -5.18 -14.00 -10.94
C ILE A 145 -4.42 -12.71 -11.21
N ASN A 146 -4.84 -11.94 -12.18
CA ASN A 146 -4.24 -10.67 -12.57
C ASN A 146 -5.19 -9.51 -12.31
N GLY A 147 -4.62 -8.34 -12.01
CA GLY A 147 -5.32 -7.10 -11.80
C GLY A 147 -5.03 -6.43 -10.45
N ASN A 148 -4.13 -6.99 -9.63
CA ASN A 148 -3.72 -6.37 -8.37
C ASN A 148 -2.71 -5.26 -8.62
N TRP A 149 -3.09 -4.04 -8.26
CA TRP A 149 -2.19 -2.89 -8.27
C TRP A 149 -2.66 -1.83 -7.29
N ASN A 150 -1.74 -1.05 -6.80
CA ASN A 150 -2.03 0.08 -5.94
C ASN A 150 -1.09 1.25 -6.22
N VAL A 151 -1.56 2.44 -5.91
CA VAL A 151 -0.77 3.67 -5.93
C VAL A 151 -1.02 4.44 -4.64
N MET A 152 0.05 4.92 -4.04
CA MET A 152 0.02 5.82 -2.90
C MET A 152 0.85 7.05 -3.20
N GLY A 153 0.31 8.22 -2.89
CA GLY A 153 1.00 9.49 -3.00
C GLY A 153 0.91 10.26 -1.69
N ALA A 154 2.03 10.86 -1.29
CA ALA A 154 2.10 11.82 -0.20
C ALA A 154 2.73 13.10 -0.72
N PHE A 155 2.09 14.23 -0.44
CA PHE A 155 2.56 15.56 -0.79
C PHE A 155 2.53 16.43 0.45
N MET A 156 3.70 16.93 0.84
CA MET A 156 3.87 17.83 1.97
C MET A 156 4.36 19.18 1.47
N PHE A 157 3.71 20.23 1.90
CA PHE A 157 4.10 21.59 1.60
C PHE A 157 4.11 22.40 2.89
N ASN A 158 5.18 23.15 3.10
CA ASN A 158 5.29 24.10 4.18
C ASN A 158 5.86 25.41 3.66
N CYS A 159 5.34 26.51 4.14
CA CYS A 159 5.90 27.83 3.86
C CYS A 159 5.63 28.84 5.00
N SER A 160 6.54 29.76 5.15
CA SER A 160 6.29 31.00 5.87
C SER A 160 5.66 32.01 4.91
N ILE A 161 4.54 32.60 5.31
CA ILE A 161 3.81 33.55 4.49
C ILE A 161 4.51 34.92 4.51
N ASP A 162 5.09 35.23 5.65
CA ASP A 162 5.83 36.48 5.87
C ASP A 162 7.35 36.22 5.92
N SER A 163 8.12 37.27 5.73
CA SER A 163 9.58 37.22 5.76
C SER A 163 10.15 36.98 7.17
N ALA A 164 9.39 37.29 8.20
CA ALA A 164 9.78 37.11 9.61
C ALA A 164 9.52 35.69 10.12
N GLY A 165 8.81 34.84 9.36
CA GLY A 165 8.48 33.48 9.75
C GLY A 165 7.42 33.38 10.85
N VAL A 166 6.66 34.42 11.06
CA VAL A 166 5.60 34.51 12.06
C VAL A 166 4.36 33.74 11.66
N TRP A 167 3.98 33.84 10.38
CA TRP A 167 2.85 33.14 9.80
C TRP A 167 3.30 31.95 8.97
N ASN A 168 2.78 30.77 9.28
CA ASN A 168 3.18 29.54 8.62
C ASN A 168 1.97 28.75 8.16
N LEU A 169 2.11 28.15 6.97
CA LEU A 169 1.15 27.24 6.38
C LEU A 169 1.83 25.89 6.16
N ASN A 170 1.21 24.83 6.67
CA ASN A 170 1.61 23.46 6.43
C ASN A 170 0.45 22.68 5.84
N THR A 171 0.72 21.91 4.80
CA THR A 171 -0.24 20.99 4.21
C THR A 171 0.35 19.61 4.08
N ASP A 172 -0.44 18.60 4.32
CA ASP A 172 -0.07 17.18 4.17
C ASP A 172 -1.22 16.47 3.46
N THR A 173 -0.98 16.08 2.20
CA THR A 173 -1.95 15.40 1.35
C THR A 173 -1.51 13.96 1.14
N ASN A 174 -2.35 13.01 1.52
CA ASN A 174 -2.11 11.60 1.28
C ASN A 174 -3.26 11.05 0.43
N LEU A 175 -2.92 10.46 -0.71
CA LEU A 175 -3.84 9.83 -1.64
C LEU A 175 -3.46 8.36 -1.80
N GLY A 176 -4.45 7.49 -1.76
CA GLY A 176 -4.28 6.07 -2.01
C GLY A 176 -5.36 5.53 -2.92
N TYR A 177 -4.98 4.70 -3.86
CA TYR A 177 -5.89 3.93 -4.68
C TYR A 177 -5.42 2.48 -4.74
N ASN A 178 -6.33 1.56 -4.51
CA ASN A 178 -6.06 0.13 -4.54
C ASN A 178 -7.08 -0.59 -5.40
N ASN A 179 -6.61 -1.36 -6.37
CA ASN A 179 -7.40 -2.28 -7.16
C ASN A 179 -7.02 -3.70 -6.76
N TYR A 180 -7.84 -4.30 -5.92
CA TYR A 180 -7.63 -5.64 -5.39
C TYR A 180 -8.54 -6.64 -6.09
N VAL A 181 -7.97 -7.73 -6.58
CA VAL A 181 -8.67 -8.78 -7.30
C VAL A 181 -8.47 -10.11 -6.59
N SER A 182 -9.56 -10.84 -6.38
CA SER A 182 -9.55 -12.16 -5.75
C SER A 182 -10.69 -13.01 -6.30
N TYR A 183 -10.68 -14.30 -6.01
CA TYR A 183 -11.85 -15.16 -6.21
C TYR A 183 -12.72 -15.12 -4.96
N LEU A 184 -14.02 -14.95 -5.16
CA LEU A 184 -15.02 -14.86 -4.10
C LEU A 184 -16.21 -15.75 -4.41
N SER A 185 -16.62 -16.59 -3.46
CA SER A 185 -17.90 -17.30 -3.51
C SER A 185 -18.96 -16.46 -2.77
N LEU A 186 -20.07 -16.19 -3.43
CA LEU A 186 -21.16 -15.40 -2.84
C LEU A 186 -21.98 -16.21 -1.83
N ASP A 187 -22.07 -17.52 -2.05
CA ASP A 187 -22.72 -18.46 -1.14
C ASP A 187 -21.96 -19.79 -1.08
N LYS A 188 -22.43 -20.72 -0.24
CA LYS A 188 -21.78 -22.02 -0.05
C LYS A 188 -22.03 -23.01 -1.22
N GLN A 189 -22.94 -22.69 -2.10
CA GLN A 189 -23.41 -23.58 -3.18
C GLN A 189 -23.09 -23.02 -4.58
N SER A 190 -22.17 -22.07 -4.67
CA SER A 190 -21.76 -21.48 -5.93
C SER A 190 -20.26 -21.50 -6.14
N ASP A 191 -19.85 -21.53 -7.40
CA ASP A 191 -18.48 -21.35 -7.81
C ASP A 191 -17.98 -19.94 -7.46
N SER A 192 -16.71 -19.84 -7.12
CA SER A 192 -16.09 -18.52 -6.97
C SER A 192 -16.03 -17.79 -8.32
N GLN A 193 -16.28 -16.50 -8.24
CA GLN A 193 -16.16 -15.57 -9.35
C GLN A 193 -15.04 -14.58 -9.07
N LYS A 194 -14.48 -14.03 -10.14
CA LYS A 194 -13.49 -12.96 -10.03
C LYS A 194 -14.16 -11.71 -9.48
N ASN A 195 -13.73 -11.31 -8.29
CA ASN A 195 -14.18 -10.11 -7.62
C ASN A 195 -13.12 -9.02 -7.69
N THR A 196 -13.55 -7.79 -7.91
CA THR A 196 -12.68 -6.62 -7.91
C THR A 196 -13.17 -5.64 -6.84
N THR A 197 -12.30 -5.30 -5.92
CA THR A 197 -12.53 -4.27 -4.91
C THR A 197 -11.64 -3.07 -5.23
N ARG A 198 -12.26 -1.92 -5.46
CA ARG A 198 -11.58 -0.65 -5.69
C ARG A 198 -11.77 0.23 -4.47
N SER A 199 -10.68 0.68 -3.90
CA SER A 199 -10.70 1.56 -2.75
C SER A 199 -9.88 2.82 -3.00
N THR A 200 -10.43 3.95 -2.59
CA THR A 200 -9.79 5.26 -2.66
C THR A 200 -9.74 5.82 -1.25
N THR A 201 -8.59 6.29 -0.85
CA THR A 201 -8.39 6.99 0.40
C THR A 201 -7.80 8.36 0.13
N TRP A 202 -8.35 9.38 0.77
CA TRP A 202 -7.79 10.73 0.74
C TRP A 202 -7.75 11.27 2.15
N ARG A 203 -6.57 11.68 2.56
CA ARG A 203 -6.32 12.36 3.82
C ARG A 203 -5.66 13.69 3.54
N GLU A 204 -6.31 14.75 3.98
CA GLU A 204 -5.78 16.10 3.91
C GLU A 204 -5.61 16.64 5.31
N ARG A 205 -4.46 17.23 5.58
CA ARG A 205 -4.19 17.95 6.81
C ARG A 205 -3.69 19.35 6.46
N LEU A 206 -4.36 20.34 7.03
CA LEU A 206 -3.99 21.75 6.90
C LEU A 206 -3.68 22.28 8.29
N SER A 207 -2.61 23.02 8.40
CA SER A 207 -2.23 23.73 9.62
C SER A 207 -1.81 25.13 9.26
N PHE A 208 -2.49 26.11 9.82
CA PHE A 208 -2.17 27.51 9.70
C PHE A 208 -1.80 28.04 11.08
N SER A 209 -0.61 28.61 11.23
CA SER A 209 -0.10 29.01 12.53
C SER A 209 0.49 30.42 12.52
N TYR A 210 0.28 31.08 13.63
CA TYR A 210 0.95 32.33 14.02
C TYR A 210 1.83 32.08 15.23
N ARG A 211 3.07 32.49 15.17
CA ARG A 211 4.02 32.30 16.27
C ARG A 211 4.88 33.56 16.47
N ASN A 212 4.90 34.05 17.69
CA ASN A 212 5.87 35.01 18.14
C ASN A 212 6.53 34.54 19.47
N ASN A 213 7.28 35.40 20.15
CA ASN A 213 8.07 35.01 21.34
C ASN A 213 7.22 34.56 22.54
N TRP A 214 5.96 34.94 22.62
CA TRP A 214 5.10 34.66 23.78
C TRP A 214 3.77 34.00 23.42
N LEU A 215 3.36 34.04 22.15
CA LEU A 215 2.08 33.51 21.67
C LEU A 215 2.27 32.61 20.46
N GLU A 216 1.71 31.44 20.54
CA GLU A 216 1.51 30.54 19.39
C GLU A 216 0.02 30.28 19.24
N LEU A 217 -0.53 30.58 18.07
CA LEU A 217 -1.89 30.24 17.66
C LEU A 217 -1.81 29.29 16.48
N SER A 218 -2.60 28.24 16.46
CA SER A 218 -2.76 27.40 15.27
C SER A 218 -4.22 27.05 15.03
N LEU A 219 -4.56 26.94 13.75
CA LEU A 219 -5.82 26.40 13.27
C LEU A 219 -5.47 25.16 12.46
N ASP A 220 -5.88 24.00 12.96
CA ASP A 220 -5.62 22.71 12.35
C ASP A 220 -6.91 22.12 11.78
N GLY A 221 -6.84 21.52 10.61
CA GLY A 221 -7.94 20.83 9.97
C GLY A 221 -7.47 19.51 9.37
N THR A 222 -8.28 18.47 9.52
CA THR A 222 -8.04 17.16 8.91
C THR A 222 -9.32 16.69 8.22
N LEU A 223 -9.17 16.25 6.98
CA LEU A 223 -10.20 15.59 6.19
C LEU A 223 -9.74 14.17 5.88
N ASN A 224 -10.60 13.19 6.14
CA ASN A 224 -10.39 11.82 5.70
C ASN A 224 -11.59 11.39 4.86
N TYR A 225 -11.31 10.95 3.65
CA TYR A 225 -12.28 10.36 2.75
C TYR A 225 -11.90 8.91 2.47
N ASN A 226 -12.86 8.01 2.62
CA ASN A 226 -12.68 6.60 2.29
C ASN A 226 -13.84 6.15 1.42
N HIS A 227 -13.50 5.66 0.24
CA HIS A 227 -14.44 5.09 -0.70
C HIS A 227 -13.99 3.68 -1.05
N ALA A 228 -14.89 2.70 -0.96
CA ALA A 228 -14.64 1.35 -1.39
C ALA A 228 -15.84 0.82 -2.19
N LYS A 229 -15.54 0.24 -3.35
CA LYS A 229 -16.53 -0.36 -4.23
C LYS A 229 -16.16 -1.81 -4.51
N ASN A 230 -17.05 -2.70 -4.15
CA ASN A 230 -16.94 -4.13 -4.38
C ASN A 230 -17.87 -4.54 -5.51
N LYS A 231 -17.34 -5.24 -6.51
CA LYS A 231 -18.10 -5.62 -7.71
C LYS A 231 -19.20 -6.64 -7.40
N LEU A 232 -18.90 -7.66 -6.61
CA LEU A 232 -19.80 -8.78 -6.33
C LEU A 232 -20.64 -8.59 -5.06
N GLN A 233 -20.20 -7.70 -4.17
CA GLN A 233 -20.89 -7.41 -2.90
C GLN A 233 -21.16 -5.92 -2.76
N PRO A 234 -22.11 -5.35 -3.51
CA PRO A 234 -22.39 -3.90 -3.46
C PRO A 234 -22.80 -3.40 -2.08
N ASN A 235 -23.38 -4.27 -1.24
CA ASN A 235 -23.77 -3.93 0.13
C ASN A 235 -22.58 -3.67 1.06
N SER A 236 -21.37 -4.07 0.65
CA SER A 236 -20.13 -3.79 1.38
C SER A 236 -19.43 -2.51 0.88
N ASN A 237 -20.04 -1.76 -0.02
CA ASN A 237 -19.51 -0.50 -0.49
C ASN A 237 -19.46 0.51 0.68
N LEU A 238 -18.41 1.31 0.68
CA LEU A 238 -18.15 2.29 1.72
C LEU A 238 -17.96 3.66 1.07
N ASP A 239 -18.59 4.67 1.63
CA ASP A 239 -18.39 6.07 1.24
C ASP A 239 -18.48 6.94 2.49
N THR A 240 -17.35 7.26 3.10
CA THR A 240 -17.29 7.95 4.39
C THR A 240 -16.40 9.17 4.34
N TRP A 241 -16.89 10.24 4.94
CA TRP A 241 -16.19 11.48 5.16
C TRP A 241 -16.02 11.73 6.66
N GLN A 242 -14.83 12.08 7.07
CA GLN A 242 -14.53 12.50 8.44
C GLN A 242 -13.81 13.83 8.41
N PHE A 243 -14.32 14.77 9.19
CA PHE A 243 -13.75 16.11 9.33
C PHE A 243 -13.35 16.31 10.78
N SER A 244 -12.21 16.93 10.98
CA SER A 244 -11.76 17.36 12.30
C SER A 244 -11.07 18.71 12.14
N TYR A 245 -11.45 19.68 12.93
CA TYR A 245 -10.80 20.99 12.93
C TYR A 245 -10.86 21.61 14.32
N GLY A 246 -9.94 22.51 14.60
CA GLY A 246 -9.97 23.28 15.84
C GLY A 246 -8.76 24.19 16.01
N PRO A 247 -8.97 25.28 16.77
CA PRO A 247 -7.89 26.16 17.18
C PRO A 247 -7.11 25.58 18.37
N SER A 248 -5.82 25.90 18.42
CA SER A 248 -4.98 25.71 19.58
C SER A 248 -4.19 26.97 19.90
N MET A 249 -3.89 27.18 21.16
CA MET A 249 -3.18 28.34 21.67
C MET A 249 -2.14 27.90 22.69
N THR A 250 -0.96 28.45 22.59
CA THR A 250 0.09 28.34 23.61
C THR A 250 0.54 29.75 24.00
N LEU A 251 0.39 30.09 25.27
CA LEU A 251 0.92 31.31 25.86
C LEU A 251 2.15 30.99 26.69
N THR A 252 3.26 31.67 26.47
CA THR A 252 4.47 31.53 27.25
C THR A 252 4.76 32.84 27.95
N ALA A 253 4.70 32.82 29.30
CA ALA A 253 4.99 33.99 30.10
C ALA A 253 6.52 34.24 30.16
N PRO A 254 6.97 35.49 30.38
CA PRO A 254 8.39 35.84 30.45
C PRO A 254 9.17 35.09 31.51
N TRP A 255 8.51 34.61 32.58
CA TRP A 255 9.07 33.82 33.65
C TRP A 255 9.07 32.30 33.41
N GLY A 256 8.74 31.85 32.19
CA GLY A 256 8.81 30.45 31.76
C GLY A 256 7.57 29.60 32.00
N THR A 257 6.47 30.16 32.54
CA THR A 257 5.20 29.44 32.64
C THR A 257 4.50 29.42 31.30
N SER A 258 3.95 28.26 30.88
CA SER A 258 3.16 28.13 29.65
C SER A 258 1.75 27.67 29.93
N LEU A 259 0.79 28.25 29.21
CA LEU A 259 -0.62 27.85 29.19
C LEU A 259 -0.95 27.31 27.79
N ASN A 260 -1.41 26.09 27.73
CA ASN A 260 -1.86 25.44 26.50
C ASN A 260 -3.36 25.23 26.52
N SER A 261 -4.04 25.59 25.44
CA SER A 261 -5.49 25.37 25.27
C SER A 261 -5.73 24.88 23.85
N SER A 262 -6.60 23.89 23.69
CA SER A 262 -6.99 23.40 22.38
C SER A 262 -8.47 22.99 22.35
N LEU A 263 -9.12 23.22 21.22
CA LEU A 263 -10.47 22.78 20.93
C LEU A 263 -10.45 21.92 19.66
N SER A 264 -11.10 20.78 19.68
CA SER A 264 -11.26 19.94 18.50
C SER A 264 -12.73 19.64 18.27
N ILE A 265 -13.18 19.87 17.05
CA ILE A 265 -14.53 19.58 16.58
C ILE A 265 -14.40 18.53 15.49
N SER A 266 -15.13 17.43 15.63
CA SER A 266 -15.12 16.33 14.65
C SER A 266 -16.54 16.02 14.18
N SER A 267 -16.66 15.66 12.91
CA SER A 267 -17.91 15.24 12.28
C SER A 267 -17.65 14.09 11.32
N ARG A 268 -18.59 13.18 11.20
CA ARG A 268 -18.56 12.05 10.29
C ARG A 268 -19.84 11.98 9.48
N ARG A 269 -19.71 11.69 8.18
CA ARG A 269 -20.82 11.45 7.25
C ARG A 269 -20.54 10.19 6.44
N GLY A 270 -21.57 9.44 6.08
CA GLY A 270 -21.51 8.21 5.30
C GLY A 270 -22.10 7.02 6.03
#